data_c0e8a0224e00bf262dfad2840cbd826a
#
_entry.id   c0e8a0224e00bf262dfad2840cbd826a
#
_cell.length_a   1.000
_cell.length_b   1.000
_cell.length_c   1.000
_cell.angle_alpha   90.00
_cell.angle_beta   90.00
_cell.angle_gamma   90.00
#
_symmetry.space_group_name_H-M   'P 1'
#
loop_
_entity.id
_entity.type
_entity.pdbx_description
1 polymer ?
#
loop_
_entity_poly.entity_id
_entity_poly.type
_entity_poly.pdbx_seq_one_letter_code
_entity_poly.pdbx_strand_id
1 'polypeptide(L)'
;SQTPTISAVGYTNLLTSTWYNKHNEGGKANLKPNYNYWTLFRIAKEQPQTCKTAIYSSWTDNRTVLLGEGKEETNRLEIDIVKDGYDLDTICFPHKEKELHVFDYDEKVSLEASKSIREDAPDLSWVYLWYTDDAGHIAGNGAFFDEYVRKADEQVARIWEAVKYREANFDEEW
;
A
#
# COMPACT_ATOMS: atom_id res chain seq x y z
N SER A 1 21.85 8.33 -4.14
CA SER A 1 20.61 7.75 -4.72
C SER A 1 20.58 8.04 -6.22
N GLN A 2 20.16 7.08 -7.02
CA GLN A 2 20.01 7.25 -8.48
C GLN A 2 18.62 7.85 -8.83
N THR A 3 17.73 7.91 -7.86
CA THR A 3 16.38 8.45 -8.03
C THR A 3 16.05 9.39 -6.88
N PRO A 4 15.12 10.34 -7.08
CA PRO A 4 14.59 11.14 -5.99
C PRO A 4 14.03 10.26 -4.86
N THR A 5 14.30 10.66 -3.61
CA THR A 5 13.73 9.99 -2.42
C THR A 5 12.35 10.56 -2.12
N ILE A 6 11.41 10.35 -3.03
CA ILE A 6 10.03 10.81 -2.97
C ILE A 6 9.13 9.57 -2.96
N SER A 7 8.12 9.56 -2.11
CA SER A 7 7.24 8.42 -1.85
C SER A 7 6.71 7.76 -3.12
N ALA A 8 5.97 8.48 -3.96
CA ALA A 8 5.38 7.93 -5.18
C ALA A 8 6.43 7.39 -6.17
N VAL A 9 7.59 8.07 -6.27
CA VAL A 9 8.73 7.58 -7.08
C VAL A 9 9.25 6.25 -6.54
N GLY A 10 9.45 6.16 -5.23
CA GLY A 10 9.92 4.94 -4.56
C GLY A 10 8.94 3.78 -4.73
N TYR A 11 7.65 4.04 -4.57
CA TYR A 11 6.60 3.01 -4.72
C TYR A 11 6.50 2.55 -6.17
N THR A 12 6.58 3.45 -7.13
CA THR A 12 6.56 3.09 -8.55
C THR A 12 7.82 2.30 -8.94
N ASN A 13 9.00 2.63 -8.40
CA ASN A 13 10.20 1.81 -8.57
C ASN A 13 9.97 0.37 -8.06
N LEU A 14 9.37 0.21 -6.88
CA LEU A 14 9.06 -1.09 -6.28
C LEU A 14 8.06 -1.87 -7.15
N LEU A 15 6.96 -1.21 -7.52
CA LEU A 15 5.87 -1.85 -8.25
C LEU A 15 6.23 -2.27 -9.68
N THR A 16 7.14 -1.53 -10.34
CA THR A 16 7.49 -1.78 -11.74
C THR A 16 8.87 -2.39 -11.92
N SER A 17 9.67 -2.54 -10.85
CA SER A 17 11.09 -2.92 -10.89
C SER A 17 11.92 -2.06 -11.86
N THR A 18 11.53 -0.80 -12.07
CA THR A 18 12.23 0.15 -12.92
C THR A 18 12.59 1.43 -12.15
N TRP A 19 13.53 2.19 -12.69
CA TRP A 19 13.94 3.45 -12.10
C TRP A 19 13.13 4.63 -12.66
N TYR A 20 13.16 5.75 -11.92
CA TYR A 20 12.49 7.01 -12.26
C TYR A 20 12.63 7.44 -13.72
N ASN A 21 13.83 7.28 -14.30
CA ASN A 21 14.09 7.63 -15.71
C ASN A 21 13.31 6.78 -16.72
N LYS A 22 12.60 5.77 -16.27
CA LYS A 22 11.75 4.88 -17.07
C LYS A 22 10.27 5.20 -16.85
N HIS A 23 9.80 5.09 -15.62
CA HIS A 23 8.38 5.28 -15.31
C HIS A 23 7.93 6.75 -15.22
N ASN A 24 8.86 7.71 -15.10
CA ASN A 24 8.62 9.16 -15.08
C ASN A 24 7.66 9.66 -13.99
N GLU A 25 7.45 8.90 -12.92
CA GLU A 25 6.62 9.35 -11.82
C GLU A 25 7.29 10.52 -11.11
N GLY A 26 6.67 11.69 -11.17
CA GLY A 26 7.24 12.94 -10.68
C GLY A 26 6.98 13.27 -9.22
N GLY A 27 6.34 12.34 -8.49
CA GLY A 27 5.97 12.53 -7.10
C GLY A 27 4.63 13.26 -6.91
N LYS A 28 4.25 13.53 -5.66
CA LYS A 28 2.90 13.94 -5.23
C LYS A 28 2.29 15.11 -6.02
N ALA A 29 3.09 16.06 -6.48
CA ALA A 29 2.62 17.22 -7.26
C ALA A 29 2.37 16.92 -8.75
N ASN A 30 2.82 15.76 -9.25
CA ASN A 30 2.72 15.41 -10.65
C ASN A 30 2.69 13.87 -10.82
N LEU A 31 1.65 13.26 -10.25
CA LEU A 31 1.40 11.81 -10.33
C LEU A 31 0.99 11.45 -11.77
N LYS A 32 1.97 11.08 -12.59
CA LYS A 32 1.77 10.67 -13.99
C LYS A 32 2.66 9.47 -14.34
N PRO A 33 2.37 8.28 -13.79
CA PRO A 33 3.13 7.09 -14.11
C PRO A 33 3.10 6.78 -15.61
N ASN A 34 4.23 6.31 -16.13
CA ASN A 34 4.28 5.74 -17.47
C ASN A 34 3.82 4.27 -17.42
N TYR A 35 2.55 4.02 -17.67
CA TYR A 35 1.95 2.70 -17.61
C TYR A 35 2.45 1.69 -18.65
N ASN A 36 3.36 2.08 -19.53
CA ASN A 36 4.08 1.10 -20.38
C ASN A 36 5.02 0.22 -19.55
N TYR A 37 5.41 0.68 -18.36
CA TYR A 37 6.12 -0.13 -17.37
C TYR A 37 5.10 -0.77 -16.44
N TRP A 38 4.85 -2.05 -16.65
CA TRP A 38 3.80 -2.78 -15.95
C TRP A 38 4.13 -2.94 -14.47
N THR A 39 3.13 -2.74 -13.65
CA THR A 39 3.22 -3.04 -12.23
C THR A 39 3.11 -4.55 -11.99
N LEU A 40 3.59 -5.02 -10.84
CA LEU A 40 3.42 -6.42 -10.40
C LEU A 40 1.96 -6.86 -10.47
N PHE A 41 1.03 -5.99 -10.13
CA PHE A 41 -0.41 -6.25 -10.19
C PHE A 41 -0.89 -6.50 -11.62
N ARG A 42 -0.46 -5.66 -12.57
CA ARG A 42 -0.80 -5.87 -13.98
C ARG A 42 -0.19 -7.17 -14.50
N ILE A 43 1.06 -7.46 -14.17
CA ILE A 43 1.72 -8.71 -14.54
C ILE A 43 0.94 -9.91 -13.99
N ALA A 44 0.53 -9.86 -12.71
CA ALA A 44 -0.23 -10.93 -12.08
C ALA A 44 -1.59 -11.18 -12.76
N LYS A 45 -2.31 -10.11 -13.13
CA LYS A 45 -3.63 -10.22 -13.77
C LYS A 45 -3.57 -10.66 -15.24
N GLU A 46 -2.45 -10.44 -15.92
CA GLU A 46 -2.24 -10.86 -17.31
C GLU A 46 -1.73 -12.32 -17.43
N GLN A 47 -1.51 -13.02 -16.30
CA GLN A 47 -1.14 -14.44 -16.34
C GLN A 47 -2.35 -15.32 -16.72
N PRO A 48 -2.10 -16.50 -17.36
CA PRO A 48 -3.17 -17.46 -17.67
C PRO A 48 -3.87 -18.03 -16.40
N GLN A 49 -3.16 -18.06 -15.29
CA GLN A 49 -3.70 -18.49 -14.00
C GLN A 49 -4.38 -17.31 -13.30
N THR A 50 -5.53 -17.58 -12.71
CA THR A 50 -6.24 -16.58 -11.94
C THR A 50 -5.41 -16.20 -10.71
N CYS A 51 -5.02 -14.94 -10.61
CA CYS A 51 -4.33 -14.38 -9.45
C CYS A 51 -5.28 -13.42 -8.72
N LYS A 52 -5.66 -13.74 -7.49
CA LYS A 52 -6.47 -12.87 -6.64
C LYS A 52 -5.61 -11.78 -6.04
N THR A 53 -5.88 -10.54 -6.39
CA THR A 53 -5.09 -9.39 -5.99
C THR A 53 -5.80 -8.56 -4.92
N ALA A 54 -5.03 -7.97 -4.01
CA ALA A 54 -5.55 -7.15 -2.93
C ALA A 54 -4.73 -5.88 -2.69
N ILE A 55 -5.39 -4.78 -2.39
CA ILE A 55 -4.74 -3.57 -1.90
C ILE A 55 -5.41 -3.11 -0.60
N TYR A 56 -4.58 -2.78 0.38
CA TYR A 56 -4.96 -2.21 1.66
C TYR A 56 -4.11 -0.96 1.86
N SER A 57 -4.72 0.22 1.73
CA SER A 57 -3.92 1.43 1.61
C SER A 57 -4.52 2.60 2.39
N SER A 58 -3.65 3.27 3.15
CA SER A 58 -3.97 4.54 3.80
C SER A 58 -3.99 5.72 2.82
N TRP A 59 -3.54 5.52 1.58
CA TRP A 59 -3.49 6.53 0.54
C TRP A 59 -4.12 6.02 -0.76
N THR A 60 -5.25 6.63 -1.14
CA THR A 60 -6.08 6.20 -2.28
C THR A 60 -5.35 6.26 -3.63
N ASP A 61 -4.42 7.21 -3.81
CA ASP A 61 -3.69 7.35 -5.07
C ASP A 61 -2.75 6.16 -5.36
N ASN A 62 -2.41 5.36 -4.35
CA ASN A 62 -1.67 4.12 -4.58
C ASN A 62 -2.42 3.21 -5.57
N ARG A 63 -3.73 3.08 -5.43
CA ARG A 63 -4.58 2.29 -6.34
C ARG A 63 -4.94 3.05 -7.61
N THR A 64 -5.52 4.23 -7.44
CA THR A 64 -6.16 4.96 -8.54
C THR A 64 -5.15 5.56 -9.53
N VAL A 65 -3.94 5.87 -9.04
CA VAL A 65 -2.89 6.48 -9.85
C VAL A 65 -1.70 5.55 -10.02
N LEU A 66 -1.05 5.08 -8.95
CA LEU A 66 0.19 4.32 -9.10
C LEU A 66 -0.04 2.94 -9.74
N LEU A 67 -1.07 2.21 -9.34
CA LEU A 67 -1.50 0.99 -10.03
C LEU A 67 -2.28 1.30 -11.31
N GLY A 68 -3.02 2.42 -11.33
CA GLY A 68 -3.82 2.85 -12.46
C GLY A 68 -5.06 1.97 -12.68
N GLU A 69 -5.70 1.51 -11.60
CA GLU A 69 -6.91 0.70 -11.70
C GLU A 69 -7.97 1.36 -12.61
N GLY A 70 -8.60 0.56 -13.45
CA GLY A 70 -9.67 0.96 -14.36
C GLY A 70 -9.23 1.79 -15.57
N LYS A 71 -7.95 2.22 -15.66
CA LYS A 71 -7.47 3.03 -16.76
C LYS A 71 -7.26 2.19 -18.04
N GLU A 72 -7.49 2.81 -19.19
CA GLU A 72 -7.26 2.13 -20.49
C GLU A 72 -5.79 1.77 -20.69
N GLU A 73 -4.88 2.64 -20.26
CA GLU A 73 -3.43 2.44 -20.36
C GLU A 73 -2.91 1.24 -19.56
N THR A 74 -3.66 0.82 -18.55
CA THR A 74 -3.37 -0.39 -17.75
C THR A 74 -4.14 -1.63 -18.20
N ASN A 75 -4.78 -1.57 -19.39
CA ASN A 75 -5.71 -2.61 -19.86
C ASN A 75 -6.88 -2.81 -18.88
N ARG A 76 -7.37 -1.70 -18.29
CA ARG A 76 -8.46 -1.68 -17.31
C ARG A 76 -8.22 -2.62 -16.12
N LEU A 77 -6.98 -2.60 -15.61
CA LEU A 77 -6.61 -3.37 -14.42
C LEU A 77 -7.71 -3.32 -13.37
N GLU A 78 -8.14 -4.48 -12.89
CA GLU A 78 -9.07 -4.63 -11.78
C GLU A 78 -8.37 -5.29 -10.60
N ILE A 79 -8.56 -4.75 -9.41
CA ILE A 79 -8.09 -5.31 -8.15
C ILE A 79 -9.26 -6.03 -7.47
N ASP A 80 -9.09 -7.29 -7.09
CA ASP A 80 -10.20 -8.11 -6.58
C ASP A 80 -10.66 -7.67 -5.18
N ILE A 81 -9.74 -7.23 -4.34
CA ILE A 81 -10.02 -6.78 -2.97
C ILE A 81 -9.41 -5.39 -2.77
N VAL A 82 -10.27 -4.43 -2.48
CA VAL A 82 -9.90 -3.03 -2.27
C VAL A 82 -10.32 -2.57 -0.89
N LYS A 83 -9.37 -2.09 -0.09
CA LYS A 83 -9.57 -1.49 1.23
C LYS A 83 -8.75 -0.21 1.31
N ASP A 84 -9.30 0.87 0.79
CA ASP A 84 -8.71 2.22 0.81
C ASP A 84 -9.80 3.30 0.94
N GLY A 85 -9.48 4.56 0.66
CA GLY A 85 -10.42 5.67 0.72
C GLY A 85 -10.50 6.33 2.09
N TYR A 86 -9.72 5.88 3.07
CA TYR A 86 -9.73 6.43 4.43
C TYR A 86 -9.23 7.86 4.47
N ASP A 87 -8.28 8.21 3.62
CA ASP A 87 -7.74 9.57 3.44
C ASP A 87 -8.75 10.55 2.82
N LEU A 88 -9.86 10.07 2.30
CA LEU A 88 -10.97 10.86 1.77
C LEU A 88 -12.16 10.96 2.74
N ASP A 89 -12.20 10.14 3.79
CA ASP A 89 -13.28 10.09 4.79
C ASP A 89 -12.96 10.93 6.03
N THR A 90 -13.17 12.23 5.92
CA THR A 90 -12.96 13.18 7.03
C THR A 90 -14.03 13.11 8.13
N ILE A 91 -15.09 12.32 7.94
CA ILE A 91 -16.15 12.11 8.95
C ILE A 91 -15.70 11.02 9.91
N CYS A 92 -15.32 9.86 9.42
CA CYS A 92 -14.80 8.76 10.25
C CYS A 92 -13.39 9.04 10.79
N PHE A 93 -12.59 9.79 10.04
CA PHE A 93 -11.21 10.12 10.35
C PHE A 93 -10.99 11.65 10.34
N PRO A 94 -11.54 12.39 11.31
CA PRO A 94 -11.36 13.83 11.38
C PRO A 94 -9.89 14.19 11.64
N HIS A 95 -9.43 15.31 11.08
CA HIS A 95 -8.08 15.80 11.30
C HIS A 95 -7.73 15.93 12.77
N LYS A 96 -6.55 15.47 13.15
CA LYS A 96 -6.01 15.49 14.51
C LYS A 96 -4.64 16.16 14.52
N GLU A 97 -4.26 16.70 15.68
CA GLU A 97 -2.89 17.20 15.89
C GLU A 97 -1.86 16.12 15.55
N LYS A 98 -0.69 16.55 15.07
CA LYS A 98 0.41 15.68 14.65
C LYS A 98 -0.02 14.61 13.65
N GLU A 99 -1.01 14.91 12.81
CA GLU A 99 -1.53 14.02 11.79
C GLU A 99 -1.97 12.64 12.33
N LEU A 100 -2.38 12.56 13.61
CA LEU A 100 -2.75 11.28 14.26
C LEU A 100 -3.94 10.56 13.59
N HIS A 101 -4.73 11.24 12.79
CA HIS A 101 -5.76 10.62 11.96
C HIS A 101 -5.17 9.70 10.90
N VAL A 102 -3.93 9.97 10.43
CA VAL A 102 -3.22 9.08 9.50
C VAL A 102 -2.78 7.79 10.20
N PHE A 103 -2.42 7.87 11.48
CA PHE A 103 -2.21 6.66 12.29
C PHE A 103 -3.50 5.83 12.42
N ASP A 104 -4.67 6.47 12.56
CA ASP A 104 -5.96 5.76 12.59
C ASP A 104 -6.24 5.06 11.25
N TYR A 105 -5.82 5.65 10.10
CA TYR A 105 -5.89 4.96 8.80
C TYR A 105 -5.07 3.67 8.82
N ASP A 106 -3.82 3.73 9.30
CA ASP A 106 -2.91 2.59 9.37
C ASP A 106 -3.47 1.47 10.27
N GLU A 107 -4.07 1.83 11.40
CA GLU A 107 -4.78 0.87 12.26
C GLU A 107 -5.90 0.17 11.48
N LYS A 108 -6.72 0.93 10.77
CA LYS A 108 -7.80 0.38 9.95
C LYS A 108 -7.28 -0.50 8.82
N VAL A 109 -6.25 -0.05 8.11
CA VAL A 109 -5.60 -0.80 7.02
C VAL A 109 -5.07 -2.14 7.53
N SER A 110 -4.33 -2.15 8.63
CA SER A 110 -3.75 -3.39 9.16
C SER A 110 -4.81 -4.38 9.66
N LEU A 111 -5.92 -3.88 10.22
CA LEU A 111 -7.06 -4.71 10.61
C LEU A 111 -7.75 -5.34 9.40
N GLU A 112 -8.05 -4.55 8.37
CA GLU A 112 -8.68 -5.05 7.14
C GLU A 112 -7.76 -6.03 6.39
N ALA A 113 -6.47 -5.74 6.29
CA ALA A 113 -5.50 -6.65 5.68
C ALA A 113 -5.44 -7.99 6.42
N SER A 114 -5.30 -7.96 7.74
CA SER A 114 -5.22 -9.19 8.55
C SER A 114 -6.51 -10.03 8.47
N LYS A 115 -7.66 -9.38 8.44
CA LYS A 115 -8.95 -10.04 8.26
C LYS A 115 -9.05 -10.70 6.89
N SER A 116 -8.78 -9.93 5.84
CA SER A 116 -8.91 -10.41 4.47
C SER A 116 -7.90 -11.50 4.11
N ILE A 117 -6.66 -11.43 4.62
CA ILE A 117 -5.70 -12.53 4.48
C ILE A 117 -6.28 -13.82 5.06
N ARG A 118 -6.88 -13.78 6.25
CA ARG A 118 -7.49 -14.96 6.88
C ARG A 118 -8.70 -15.52 6.12
N GLU A 119 -9.57 -14.63 5.64
CA GLU A 119 -10.88 -14.99 5.08
C GLU A 119 -10.85 -15.19 3.57
N ASP A 120 -10.12 -14.34 2.84
CA ASP A 120 -10.17 -14.25 1.39
C ASP A 120 -8.95 -14.85 0.68
N ALA A 121 -7.81 -15.00 1.37
CA ALA A 121 -6.56 -15.56 0.86
C ALA A 121 -6.14 -14.98 -0.50
N PRO A 122 -5.80 -13.68 -0.61
CA PRO A 122 -5.30 -13.11 -1.86
C PRO A 122 -3.89 -13.62 -2.19
N ASP A 123 -3.62 -13.90 -3.48
CA ASP A 123 -2.33 -14.39 -3.95
C ASP A 123 -1.26 -13.28 -4.00
N LEU A 124 -1.69 -12.04 -4.23
CA LEU A 124 -0.81 -10.86 -4.24
C LEU A 124 -1.46 -9.74 -3.46
N SER A 125 -0.79 -9.27 -2.42
CA SER A 125 -1.27 -8.18 -1.57
C SER A 125 -0.28 -7.03 -1.49
N TRP A 126 -0.78 -5.80 -1.57
CA TRP A 126 -0.02 -4.62 -1.20
C TRP A 126 -0.66 -3.95 0.01
N VAL A 127 0.07 -3.95 1.14
CA VAL A 127 -0.32 -3.22 2.35
C VAL A 127 0.54 -1.98 2.46
N TYR A 128 -0.10 -0.83 2.55
CA TYR A 128 0.57 0.46 2.68
C TYR A 128 0.16 1.13 4.00
N LEU A 129 1.16 1.37 4.84
CA LEU A 129 1.05 2.12 6.09
C LEU A 129 1.81 3.44 5.93
N TRP A 130 1.22 4.53 6.39
CA TRP A 130 1.70 5.88 6.10
C TRP A 130 2.36 6.57 7.29
N TYR A 131 1.80 6.42 8.51
CA TYR A 131 2.06 7.33 9.61
C TYR A 131 3.52 7.40 10.08
N THR A 132 4.33 6.37 9.88
CA THR A 132 5.77 6.43 10.18
C THR A 132 6.49 7.53 9.38
N ASP A 133 6.05 7.82 8.15
CA ASP A 133 6.55 8.92 7.34
C ASP A 133 6.20 10.27 7.98
N ASP A 134 4.92 10.48 8.32
CA ASP A 134 4.46 11.72 8.96
C ASP A 134 5.11 11.93 10.34
N ALA A 135 5.25 10.88 11.15
CA ALA A 135 5.94 10.96 12.43
C ALA A 135 7.39 11.42 12.28
N GLY A 136 8.08 10.92 11.24
CA GLY A 136 9.42 11.35 10.90
C GLY A 136 9.49 12.81 10.43
N HIS A 137 8.54 13.24 9.61
CA HIS A 137 8.44 14.63 9.14
C HIS A 137 8.11 15.62 10.27
N ILE A 138 7.27 15.23 11.23
CA ILE A 138 6.82 16.06 12.35
C ILE A 138 7.91 16.24 13.40
N ALA A 139 8.59 15.17 13.78
CA ALA A 139 9.47 15.16 14.96
C ALA A 139 10.94 14.78 14.65
N GLY A 140 11.25 14.42 13.43
CA GLY A 140 12.57 13.87 13.11
C GLY A 140 12.85 12.58 13.87
N ASN A 141 14.12 12.24 14.05
CA ASN A 141 14.54 11.09 14.84
C ASN A 141 14.39 11.39 16.34
N GLY A 142 13.83 10.46 17.11
CA GLY A 142 13.68 10.58 18.55
C GLY A 142 12.50 9.77 19.10
N ALA A 143 12.23 9.93 20.40
CA ALA A 143 11.28 9.11 21.14
C ALA A 143 9.87 9.07 20.53
N PHE A 144 9.40 10.17 19.94
CA PHE A 144 8.11 10.20 19.25
C PHE A 144 8.12 9.32 18.00
N PHE A 145 9.13 9.45 17.14
CA PHE A 145 9.28 8.61 15.96
C PHE A 145 9.44 7.13 16.35
N ASP A 146 10.31 6.85 17.33
CA ASP A 146 10.56 5.49 17.82
C ASP A 146 9.27 4.82 18.36
N GLU A 147 8.38 5.60 18.98
CA GLU A 147 7.07 5.12 19.44
C GLU A 147 6.22 4.64 18.25
N TYR A 148 6.16 5.42 17.18
CA TYR A 148 5.31 5.07 16.03
C TYR A 148 5.94 3.99 15.13
N VAL A 149 7.27 3.86 15.12
CA VAL A 149 7.92 2.68 14.53
C VAL A 149 7.52 1.40 15.26
N ARG A 150 7.46 1.42 16.61
CA ARG A 150 6.98 0.25 17.40
C ARG A 150 5.51 -0.06 17.14
N LYS A 151 4.67 0.97 17.01
CA LYS A 151 3.24 0.79 16.66
C LYS A 151 3.06 0.22 15.26
N ALA A 152 3.88 0.65 14.29
CA ALA A 152 3.89 0.06 12.97
C ALA A 152 4.34 -1.41 13.00
N ASP A 153 5.30 -1.78 13.84
CA ASP A 153 5.70 -3.17 14.06
C ASP A 153 4.53 -4.02 14.61
N GLU A 154 3.73 -3.48 15.53
CA GLU A 154 2.51 -4.14 16.01
C GLU A 154 1.47 -4.34 14.89
N GLN A 155 1.32 -3.37 13.98
CA GLN A 155 0.46 -3.48 12.81
C GLN A 155 0.95 -4.56 11.83
N VAL A 156 2.26 -4.60 11.57
CA VAL A 156 2.90 -5.64 10.76
C VAL A 156 2.77 -7.01 11.42
N ALA A 157 2.97 -7.10 12.73
CA ALA A 157 2.80 -8.35 13.48
C ALA A 157 1.37 -8.90 13.35
N ARG A 158 0.35 -8.03 13.39
CA ARG A 158 -1.05 -8.42 13.18
C ARG A 158 -1.26 -9.08 11.80
N ILE A 159 -0.66 -8.51 10.76
CA ILE A 159 -0.71 -9.05 9.40
C ILE A 159 0.04 -10.38 9.33
N TRP A 160 1.23 -10.44 9.92
CA TRP A 160 2.04 -11.66 9.97
C TRP A 160 1.34 -12.81 10.70
N GLU A 161 0.62 -12.53 11.79
CA GLU A 161 -0.20 -13.54 12.47
C GLU A 161 -1.35 -14.06 11.58
N ALA A 162 -1.87 -13.24 10.66
CA ALA A 162 -2.87 -13.69 9.71
C ALA A 162 -2.25 -14.67 8.68
N VAL A 163 -1.04 -14.39 8.19
CA VAL A 163 -0.28 -15.29 7.32
C VAL A 163 -0.01 -16.64 8.04
N LYS A 164 0.54 -16.58 9.24
CA LYS A 164 0.77 -17.81 10.05
C LYS A 164 -0.50 -18.62 10.32
N TYR A 165 -1.63 -17.93 10.50
CA TYR A 165 -2.92 -18.60 10.65
C TYR A 165 -3.30 -19.37 9.39
N ARG A 166 -3.06 -18.81 8.20
CA ARG A 166 -3.32 -19.49 6.92
C ARG A 166 -2.45 -20.74 6.80
N GLU A 167 -1.13 -20.59 6.93
CA GLU A 167 -0.17 -21.70 6.86
C GLU A 167 -0.48 -22.83 7.85
N ALA A 168 -0.98 -22.48 9.05
CA ALA A 168 -1.32 -23.48 10.09
C ALA A 168 -2.65 -24.21 9.86
N ASN A 169 -3.60 -23.62 9.11
CA ASN A 169 -4.96 -24.15 8.99
C ASN A 169 -5.34 -24.57 7.58
N PHE A 170 -4.53 -24.25 6.58
CA PHE A 170 -4.76 -24.57 5.17
C PHE A 170 -3.48 -25.12 4.56
N ASP A 171 -3.60 -25.90 3.49
CA ASP A 171 -2.44 -26.41 2.73
C ASP A 171 -1.97 -25.32 1.75
N GLU A 172 -1.37 -24.29 2.31
CA GLU A 172 -0.91 -23.08 1.62
C GLU A 172 0.51 -22.71 2.08
N GLU A 173 1.31 -22.17 1.17
CA GLU A 173 2.62 -21.58 1.44
C GLU A 173 2.53 -20.07 1.10
N TRP A 174 2.88 -19.22 2.07
CA TRP A 174 2.75 -17.76 1.96
C TRP A 174 4.11 -17.06 1.97
#